data_150ee58c4d6c8c231287a4a1d4f1f470
#
_entry.id   150ee58c4d6c8c231287a4a1d4f1f470
#
_cell.length_a   1.000
_cell.length_b   1.000
_cell.length_c   1.000
_cell.angle_alpha   90.00
_cell.angle_beta   90.00
_cell.angle_gamma   90.00
#
_symmetry.space_group_name_H-M   'P 1'
#
loop_
_entity.id
_entity.type
_entity.pdbx_description
1 polymer ?
#
loop_
_entity_poly.entity_id
_entity_poly.type
_entity_poly.pdbx_seq_one_letter_code
_entity_poly.pdbx_strand_id
1 'polypeptide(L)'
;MKKILRIIGLFLTKSVICYVTSILKIVFMNNAKEKIKELFFDNVHGKTPNVDNYNSKHSGSKGHWLEKRLGKKPDGNNEADFWGYECKNHTTSGKTTWGDWTANYYIFDKDSNYDLNRDQFLSIFGKPNPEKHNRPSWSGEPVPRIPNNTSNFGQYITVDGDSNISIFYDFTKDLRQNKNSIVPKQLQIDNLLLARWYGFERNNVSKKTALETKVKNKFDHSGWFKCVMENGVYTKIVFGKPVNFKTWIEYVISGDIYFDSGMYKGNSRPYSVWRSDNVFWDQLVEEEFSK
;
A
#
# COMPACT_ATOMS: atom_id res chain seq x y z
N MET A 1 -8.92 2.75 -32.14
CA MET A 1 -8.93 1.38 -31.61
C MET A 1 -10.32 0.70 -31.66
N LYS A 2 -11.41 1.29 -31.10
CA LYS A 2 -12.77 0.70 -31.16
C LYS A 2 -13.34 0.45 -32.57
N LYS A 3 -12.97 1.25 -33.59
CA LYS A 3 -13.44 1.06 -34.99
C LYS A 3 -12.72 -0.09 -35.71
N ILE A 4 -11.44 -0.33 -35.42
CA ILE A 4 -10.66 -1.43 -36.03
C ILE A 4 -11.11 -2.77 -35.47
N LEU A 5 -11.41 -2.86 -34.19
CA LEU A 5 -11.97 -4.06 -33.55
C LEU A 5 -13.36 -4.44 -34.07
N ARG A 6 -14.16 -3.48 -34.54
CA ARG A 6 -15.49 -3.78 -35.14
C ARG A 6 -15.42 -4.42 -36.52
N ILE A 7 -14.38 -4.14 -37.30
CA ILE A 7 -14.19 -4.70 -38.66
C ILE A 7 -13.63 -6.13 -38.60
N ILE A 8 -12.82 -6.44 -37.61
CA ILE A 8 -12.23 -7.79 -37.40
C ILE A 8 -13.18 -8.71 -36.63
N GLY A 9 -14.17 -8.17 -35.89
CA GLY A 9 -15.06 -8.91 -34.99
C GLY A 9 -16.11 -9.80 -35.67
N LEU A 10 -16.21 -9.85 -36.98
CA LEU A 10 -17.26 -10.61 -37.66
C LEU A 10 -16.89 -12.08 -37.95
N PHE A 11 -15.62 -12.50 -37.80
CA PHE A 11 -15.19 -13.86 -38.16
C PHE A 11 -14.19 -14.55 -37.19
N LEU A 12 -13.92 -13.99 -36.01
CA LEU A 12 -12.96 -14.61 -35.09
C LEU A 12 -13.68 -15.37 -33.96
N THR A 13 -13.30 -16.60 -33.71
CA THR A 13 -13.73 -17.36 -32.54
C THR A 13 -13.25 -16.69 -31.23
N LYS A 14 -13.95 -16.91 -30.10
CA LYS A 14 -13.55 -16.37 -28.77
C LYS A 14 -12.08 -16.65 -28.44
N SER A 15 -11.57 -17.82 -28.83
CA SER A 15 -10.16 -18.21 -28.63
C SER A 15 -9.17 -17.32 -29.37
N VAL A 16 -9.46 -16.98 -30.63
CA VAL A 16 -8.57 -16.13 -31.45
C VAL A 16 -8.58 -14.70 -30.91
N ILE A 17 -9.73 -14.18 -30.50
CA ILE A 17 -9.82 -12.85 -29.88
C ILE A 17 -8.99 -12.81 -28.60
N CYS A 18 -9.10 -13.83 -27.74
CA CYS A 18 -8.33 -13.94 -26.50
C CYS A 18 -6.81 -13.99 -26.79
N TYR A 19 -6.40 -14.77 -27.79
CA TYR A 19 -4.99 -14.90 -28.18
C TYR A 19 -4.41 -13.60 -28.72
N VAL A 20 -5.12 -12.93 -29.63
CA VAL A 20 -4.72 -11.64 -30.18
C VAL A 20 -4.63 -10.56 -29.08
N THR A 21 -5.59 -10.54 -28.17
CA THR A 21 -5.58 -9.60 -27.04
C THR A 21 -4.37 -9.83 -26.14
N SER A 22 -4.01 -11.09 -25.88
CA SER A 22 -2.84 -11.46 -25.08
C SER A 22 -1.52 -11.02 -25.75
N ILE A 23 -1.38 -11.25 -27.06
CA ILE A 23 -0.21 -10.79 -27.83
C ILE A 23 -0.10 -9.25 -27.80
N LEU A 24 -1.19 -8.55 -28.05
CA LEU A 24 -1.21 -7.08 -28.01
C LEU A 24 -0.83 -6.55 -26.63
N LYS A 25 -1.29 -7.20 -25.56
CA LYS A 25 -0.91 -6.86 -24.19
C LYS A 25 0.60 -7.06 -23.97
N ILE A 26 1.17 -8.18 -24.41
CA ILE A 26 2.62 -8.46 -24.28
C ILE A 26 3.45 -7.43 -25.05
N VAL A 27 3.08 -7.12 -26.29
CA VAL A 27 3.77 -6.10 -27.10
C VAL A 27 3.70 -4.72 -26.46
N PHE A 28 2.53 -4.35 -25.92
CA PHE A 28 2.36 -3.09 -25.20
C PHE A 28 3.23 -3.03 -23.95
N MET A 29 3.25 -4.08 -23.14
CA MET A 29 4.06 -4.16 -21.92
C MET A 29 5.55 -4.06 -22.22
N ASN A 30 6.04 -4.76 -23.25
CA ASN A 30 7.44 -4.70 -23.65
C ASN A 30 7.83 -3.27 -24.11
N ASN A 31 6.98 -2.61 -24.91
CA ASN A 31 7.21 -1.23 -25.33
C ASN A 31 7.21 -0.27 -24.13
N ALA A 32 6.30 -0.45 -23.17
CA ALA A 32 6.25 0.36 -21.96
C ALA A 32 7.51 0.16 -21.09
N LYS A 33 7.97 -1.07 -20.91
CA LYS A 33 9.19 -1.41 -20.17
C LYS A 33 10.42 -0.75 -20.79
N GLU A 34 10.60 -0.86 -22.13
CA GLU A 34 11.73 -0.24 -22.82
C GLU A 34 11.72 1.28 -22.64
N LYS A 35 10.58 1.94 -22.78
CA LYS A 35 10.46 3.38 -22.53
C LYS A 35 10.82 3.77 -21.10
N ILE A 36 10.42 2.98 -20.10
CA ILE A 36 10.78 3.24 -18.69
C ILE A 36 12.29 3.10 -18.51
N LYS A 37 12.92 2.10 -19.14
CA LYS A 37 14.38 1.91 -19.11
C LYS A 37 15.11 3.09 -19.73
N GLU A 38 14.69 3.54 -20.93
CA GLU A 38 15.24 4.72 -21.59
C GLU A 38 15.16 5.93 -20.67
N LEU A 39 13.98 6.23 -20.12
CA LEU A 39 13.79 7.35 -19.18
C LEU A 39 14.70 7.24 -17.95
N PHE A 40 14.88 6.03 -17.41
CA PHE A 40 15.76 5.82 -16.28
C PHE A 40 17.22 6.10 -16.64
N PHE A 41 17.74 5.52 -17.73
CA PHE A 41 19.13 5.68 -18.12
C PHE A 41 19.48 7.11 -18.54
N ASP A 42 18.55 7.83 -19.17
CA ASP A 42 18.75 9.21 -19.63
C ASP A 42 18.63 10.23 -18.48
N ASN A 43 17.68 10.01 -17.56
CA ASN A 43 17.29 11.06 -16.62
C ASN A 43 17.63 10.77 -15.16
N VAL A 44 17.87 9.51 -14.77
CA VAL A 44 17.98 9.08 -13.36
C VAL A 44 19.30 8.39 -13.06
N HIS A 45 19.76 7.47 -13.92
CA HIS A 45 21.00 6.71 -13.73
C HIS A 45 22.21 7.64 -13.48
N GLY A 46 23.05 7.28 -12.53
CA GLY A 46 24.24 8.05 -12.16
C GLY A 46 23.94 9.33 -11.35
N LYS A 47 22.68 9.59 -10.98
CA LYS A 47 22.29 10.82 -10.25
C LYS A 47 21.96 10.55 -8.80
N THR A 48 22.26 11.51 -7.94
CA THR A 48 21.79 11.61 -6.55
C THR A 48 20.52 12.46 -6.52
N PRO A 49 19.44 12.02 -5.79
CA PRO A 49 18.24 12.84 -5.66
C PRO A 49 18.53 14.14 -4.92
N ASN A 50 18.35 15.27 -5.60
CA ASN A 50 18.37 16.58 -4.97
C ASN A 50 16.95 16.89 -4.45
N VAL A 51 16.81 16.94 -3.13
CA VAL A 51 15.53 17.17 -2.43
C VAL A 51 15.46 18.54 -1.75
N ASP A 52 16.41 19.45 -1.99
CA ASP A 52 16.49 20.76 -1.32
C ASP A 52 15.26 21.62 -1.56
N ASN A 53 14.63 21.50 -2.74
CA ASN A 53 13.39 22.21 -3.10
C ASN A 53 12.11 21.46 -2.67
N TYR A 54 12.24 20.35 -1.96
CA TYR A 54 11.11 19.60 -1.44
C TYR A 54 10.99 19.81 0.07
N ASN A 55 9.78 19.74 0.60
CA ASN A 55 9.59 19.81 2.03
C ASN A 55 10.38 18.67 2.71
N SER A 56 11.47 19.01 3.40
CA SER A 56 12.39 18.06 4.05
C SER A 56 11.71 17.17 5.10
N LYS A 57 10.52 17.56 5.57
CA LYS A 57 9.70 16.77 6.50
C LYS A 57 8.89 15.66 5.81
N HIS A 58 8.82 15.63 4.48
CA HIS A 58 8.12 14.59 3.74
C HIS A 58 9.04 13.41 3.42
N SER A 59 8.75 12.25 3.99
CA SER A 59 9.45 10.99 3.70
C SER A 59 9.37 10.57 2.21
N GLY A 60 8.41 11.13 1.46
CA GLY A 60 8.19 10.87 0.03
C GLY A 60 8.99 11.77 -0.93
N SER A 61 9.79 12.73 -0.43
CA SER A 61 10.48 13.71 -1.29
C SER A 61 11.38 13.10 -2.37
N LYS A 62 12.09 12.01 -2.05
CA LYS A 62 12.91 11.27 -3.02
C LYS A 62 12.05 10.58 -4.09
N GLY A 63 10.89 10.04 -3.72
CA GLY A 63 9.92 9.46 -4.66
C GLY A 63 9.40 10.52 -5.64
N HIS A 64 8.97 11.67 -5.14
CA HIS A 64 8.52 12.79 -5.97
C HIS A 64 9.62 13.31 -6.91
N TRP A 65 10.87 13.36 -6.45
CA TRP A 65 12.00 13.70 -7.29
C TRP A 65 12.15 12.70 -8.45
N LEU A 66 12.08 11.40 -8.12
CA LEU A 66 12.18 10.30 -9.10
C LEU A 66 11.07 10.38 -10.15
N GLU A 67 9.81 10.45 -9.72
CA GLU A 67 8.64 10.55 -10.61
C GLU A 67 8.78 11.74 -11.56
N LYS A 68 9.20 12.91 -11.05
CA LYS A 68 9.45 14.11 -11.86
C LYS A 68 10.58 13.90 -12.88
N ARG A 69 11.66 13.20 -12.51
CA ARG A 69 12.76 12.89 -13.42
C ARG A 69 12.35 11.92 -14.51
N LEU A 70 11.46 11.00 -14.19
CA LEU A 70 10.85 10.08 -15.17
C LEU A 70 9.72 10.73 -15.98
N GLY A 71 9.43 12.03 -15.77
CA GLY A 71 8.47 12.80 -16.57
C GLY A 71 7.03 12.77 -16.06
N LYS A 72 6.77 12.27 -14.83
CA LYS A 72 5.45 12.28 -14.21
C LYS A 72 5.36 13.37 -13.14
N LYS A 73 4.21 14.08 -13.09
CA LYS A 73 3.87 14.89 -11.92
C LYS A 73 3.36 13.95 -10.83
N PRO A 74 3.90 14.05 -9.59
CA PRO A 74 3.35 13.32 -8.46
C PRO A 74 1.85 13.65 -8.30
N ASP A 75 1.04 12.63 -8.17
CA ASP A 75 -0.40 12.75 -7.93
C ASP A 75 -0.84 11.84 -6.77
N GLY A 76 -2.07 12.02 -6.29
CA GLY A 76 -2.66 11.21 -5.21
C GLY A 76 -3.55 10.07 -5.71
N ASN A 77 -3.51 9.77 -6.99
CA ASN A 77 -4.36 8.76 -7.59
C ASN A 77 -3.91 7.35 -7.19
N ASN A 78 -4.87 6.45 -7.02
CA ASN A 78 -4.58 5.03 -6.80
C ASN A 78 -4.56 4.29 -8.13
N GLU A 79 -3.63 4.69 -9.01
CA GLU A 79 -3.42 4.10 -10.34
C GLU A 79 -1.92 3.86 -10.55
N ALA A 80 -1.58 2.93 -11.43
CA ALA A 80 -0.20 2.68 -11.82
C ALA A 80 0.43 3.92 -12.50
N ASP A 81 1.70 4.18 -12.22
CA ASP A 81 2.35 5.44 -12.56
C ASP A 81 2.72 5.58 -14.04
N PHE A 82 3.26 4.52 -14.65
CA PHE A 82 3.85 4.58 -16.00
C PHE A 82 3.33 3.42 -16.86
N TRP A 83 2.42 3.69 -17.80
CA TRP A 83 1.92 2.70 -18.76
C TRP A 83 1.50 1.36 -18.14
N GLY A 84 0.88 1.43 -16.95
CA GLY A 84 0.44 0.26 -16.21
C GLY A 84 1.49 -0.33 -15.24
N TYR A 85 2.67 0.27 -15.13
CA TYR A 85 3.67 -0.06 -14.10
C TYR A 85 3.59 0.90 -12.91
N GLU A 86 3.57 0.38 -11.71
CA GLU A 86 3.73 1.15 -10.47
C GLU A 86 5.21 1.45 -10.23
N CYS A 87 5.55 2.70 -9.97
CA CYS A 87 6.91 3.13 -9.65
C CYS A 87 7.20 2.99 -8.16
N LYS A 88 8.32 2.35 -7.83
CA LYS A 88 8.85 2.29 -6.46
C LYS A 88 10.23 2.92 -6.40
N ASN A 89 10.49 3.63 -5.32
CA ASN A 89 11.80 4.18 -5.05
C ASN A 89 12.54 3.32 -4.02
N HIS A 90 13.86 3.29 -4.12
CA HIS A 90 14.69 2.73 -3.06
C HIS A 90 14.47 3.46 -1.74
N THR A 91 14.30 2.72 -0.65
CA THR A 91 14.13 3.27 0.69
C THR A 91 15.26 2.84 1.59
N THR A 92 15.77 3.76 2.43
CA THR A 92 16.76 3.47 3.45
C THR A 92 16.14 3.00 4.77
N SER A 93 14.81 3.04 4.89
CA SER A 93 14.07 2.60 6.08
C SER A 93 13.90 1.08 6.18
N GLY A 94 14.38 0.32 5.21
CA GLY A 94 14.19 -1.13 5.14
C GLY A 94 12.79 -1.57 4.70
N LYS A 95 11.88 -0.62 4.39
CA LYS A 95 10.48 -0.90 4.07
C LYS A 95 10.03 -0.15 2.83
N THR A 96 9.27 -0.79 1.96
CA THR A 96 8.65 -0.17 0.78
C THR A 96 7.12 -0.30 0.85
N THR A 97 6.42 0.75 0.44
CA THR A 97 4.96 0.88 0.54
C THR A 97 4.26 0.27 -0.66
N TRP A 98 3.24 -0.56 -0.42
CA TRP A 98 2.27 -0.98 -1.43
C TRP A 98 1.28 0.14 -1.73
N GLY A 99 0.64 0.67 -0.69
CA GLY A 99 -0.30 1.76 -0.81
C GLY A 99 -0.67 2.36 0.55
N ASP A 100 -1.24 3.56 0.52
CA ASP A 100 -1.87 4.20 1.67
C ASP A 100 -3.38 4.15 1.45
N TRP A 101 -4.00 3.09 1.95
CA TRP A 101 -5.37 2.72 1.66
C TRP A 101 -6.25 2.82 2.90
N THR A 102 -6.93 3.95 3.04
CA THR A 102 -7.87 4.21 4.14
C THR A 102 -8.88 3.06 4.27
N ALA A 103 -9.13 2.62 5.50
CA ALA A 103 -10.11 1.57 5.79
C ALA A 103 -11.53 1.98 5.39
N ASN A 104 -12.35 1.02 5.08
CA ASN A 104 -13.76 1.22 4.79
C ASN A 104 -14.53 1.63 6.06
N TYR A 105 -14.10 1.14 7.22
CA TYR A 105 -14.62 1.47 8.54
C TYR A 105 -13.50 1.72 9.54
N TYR A 106 -13.68 2.72 10.39
CA TYR A 106 -12.96 2.92 11.64
C TYR A 106 -13.94 3.12 12.78
N ILE A 107 -13.57 2.68 13.98
CA ILE A 107 -14.36 2.90 15.21
C ILE A 107 -14.65 4.39 15.50
N PHE A 108 -13.88 5.30 14.94
CA PHE A 108 -14.05 6.76 15.06
C PHE A 108 -14.76 7.40 13.85
N ASP A 109 -15.27 6.61 12.90
CA ASP A 109 -16.10 7.14 11.79
C ASP A 109 -17.46 7.60 12.37
N LYS A 110 -18.10 8.58 11.73
CA LYS A 110 -19.37 9.18 12.20
C LYS A 110 -20.53 8.21 12.33
N ASP A 111 -20.50 7.14 11.55
CA ASP A 111 -21.47 6.05 11.52
C ASP A 111 -21.10 4.91 12.48
N SER A 112 -20.07 5.09 13.28
CA SER A 112 -19.74 4.18 14.39
C SER A 112 -20.73 4.32 15.54
N ASN A 113 -20.95 3.22 16.26
CA ASN A 113 -21.75 3.21 17.49
C ASN A 113 -21.01 3.81 18.71
N TYR A 114 -19.78 4.28 18.51
CA TYR A 114 -18.93 4.82 19.56
C TYR A 114 -18.68 6.31 19.33
N ASP A 115 -18.86 7.11 20.36
CA ASP A 115 -18.54 8.53 20.32
C ASP A 115 -17.02 8.74 20.55
N LEU A 116 -16.24 8.47 19.51
CA LEU A 116 -14.80 8.63 19.50
C LEU A 116 -14.37 9.49 18.30
N ASN A 117 -13.49 10.42 18.57
CA ASN A 117 -12.71 11.03 17.48
C ASN A 117 -11.35 10.32 17.29
N ARG A 118 -10.70 10.63 16.17
CA ARG A 118 -9.40 10.01 15.82
C ARG A 118 -8.31 10.25 16.88
N ASP A 119 -8.26 11.41 17.50
CA ASP A 119 -7.23 11.73 18.49
C ASP A 119 -7.44 10.96 19.79
N GLN A 120 -8.70 10.75 20.20
CA GLN A 120 -9.05 9.87 21.31
C GLN A 120 -8.69 8.42 20.98
N PHE A 121 -9.03 7.94 19.78
CA PHE A 121 -8.62 6.61 19.32
C PHE A 121 -7.10 6.41 19.41
N LEU A 122 -6.32 7.37 18.92
CA LEU A 122 -4.85 7.30 18.97
C LEU A 122 -4.31 7.28 20.40
N SER A 123 -4.96 7.99 21.32
CA SER A 123 -4.56 8.00 22.73
C SER A 123 -4.88 6.69 23.44
N ILE A 124 -5.98 6.00 23.05
CA ILE A 124 -6.43 4.75 23.66
C ILE A 124 -5.68 3.55 23.06
N PHE A 125 -5.66 3.44 21.73
CA PHE A 125 -5.21 2.24 21.00
C PHE A 125 -3.82 2.38 20.36
N GLY A 126 -3.27 3.58 20.30
CA GLY A 126 -1.92 3.85 19.84
C GLY A 126 -0.89 3.80 20.97
N LYS A 127 0.33 4.20 20.65
CA LYS A 127 1.40 4.39 21.62
C LYS A 127 2.02 5.79 21.47
N PRO A 128 2.57 6.35 22.56
CA PRO A 128 3.36 7.57 22.48
C PRO A 128 4.63 7.31 21.67
N ASN A 129 5.06 8.31 20.88
CA ASN A 129 6.34 8.30 20.18
C ASN A 129 7.32 9.22 20.92
N PRO A 130 8.30 8.70 21.66
CA PRO A 130 9.24 9.51 22.45
C PRO A 130 10.05 10.50 21.59
N GLU A 131 10.43 10.09 20.37
CA GLU A 131 11.19 10.94 19.45
C GLU A 131 10.39 12.12 18.89
N LYS A 132 9.09 12.13 19.09
CA LYS A 132 8.14 13.15 18.64
C LYS A 132 7.32 13.72 19.79
N HIS A 133 7.97 14.04 20.91
CA HIS A 133 7.36 14.64 22.12
C HIS A 133 6.18 13.81 22.65
N ASN A 134 6.32 12.49 22.68
CA ASN A 134 5.28 11.54 23.11
C ASN A 134 3.95 11.67 22.35
N ARG A 135 4.01 12.12 21.11
CA ARG A 135 2.84 12.22 20.25
C ARG A 135 2.20 10.86 20.03
N PRO A 136 0.89 10.69 20.35
CA PRO A 136 0.21 9.42 20.11
C PRO A 136 0.21 9.02 18.64
N SER A 137 0.53 7.76 18.37
CA SER A 137 0.55 7.18 17.02
C SER A 137 0.07 5.73 17.04
N TRP A 138 -0.62 5.35 15.98
CA TRP A 138 -1.11 3.99 15.77
C TRP A 138 -0.30 3.36 14.64
N SER A 139 0.89 2.87 14.96
CA SER A 139 1.80 2.22 14.04
C SER A 139 2.79 1.33 14.79
N GLY A 140 3.31 0.33 14.09
CA GLY A 140 4.27 -0.62 14.65
C GLY A 140 3.66 -1.51 15.72
N GLU A 141 4.23 -1.50 16.93
CA GLU A 141 3.92 -2.42 18.03
C GLU A 141 2.43 -2.60 18.41
N PRO A 142 1.58 -1.57 18.45
CA PRO A 142 0.16 -1.76 18.74
C PRO A 142 -0.54 -2.75 17.81
N VAL A 143 -0.19 -2.78 16.53
CA VAL A 143 -0.84 -3.63 15.52
C VAL A 143 0.13 -4.73 15.08
N PRO A 144 -0.20 -6.02 15.28
CA PRO A 144 0.66 -7.12 14.87
C PRO A 144 0.76 -7.21 13.34
N ARG A 145 1.91 -7.65 12.84
CA ARG A 145 2.15 -7.82 11.41
C ARG A 145 1.48 -9.07 10.85
N ILE A 146 1.47 -10.15 11.64
CA ILE A 146 0.98 -11.46 11.20
C ILE A 146 -0.47 -11.61 11.68
N PRO A 147 -1.42 -11.95 10.79
CA PRO A 147 -2.80 -12.23 11.15
C PRO A 147 -2.90 -13.29 12.26
N ASN A 148 -3.93 -13.12 13.10
CA ASN A 148 -4.22 -13.96 14.27
C ASN A 148 -3.21 -13.88 15.43
N ASN A 149 -2.10 -13.17 15.30
CA ASN A 149 -1.24 -12.84 16.41
C ASN A 149 -1.79 -11.63 17.17
N THR A 150 -1.72 -11.66 18.49
CA THR A 150 -2.17 -10.54 19.36
C THR A 150 -0.95 -9.76 19.85
N SER A 151 -1.00 -8.45 19.72
CA SER A 151 0.02 -7.56 20.26
C SER A 151 -0.12 -7.39 21.78
N ASN A 152 0.93 -6.86 22.42
CA ASN A 152 0.87 -6.47 23.83
C ASN A 152 -0.18 -5.37 24.13
N PHE A 153 -0.70 -4.71 23.11
CA PHE A 153 -1.80 -3.75 23.17
C PHE A 153 -3.17 -4.40 23.00
N GLY A 154 -3.28 -5.73 23.03
CA GLY A 154 -4.51 -6.47 22.84
C GLY A 154 -5.08 -6.41 21.43
N GLN A 155 -4.33 -5.91 20.46
CA GLN A 155 -4.81 -5.79 19.07
C GLN A 155 -4.36 -6.97 18.22
N TYR A 156 -5.22 -7.37 17.29
CA TYR A 156 -4.93 -8.44 16.34
C TYR A 156 -5.60 -8.19 14.99
N ILE A 157 -5.00 -8.72 13.92
CA ILE A 157 -5.51 -8.67 12.55
C ILE A 157 -6.13 -10.02 12.20
N THR A 158 -7.25 -9.99 11.49
CA THR A 158 -7.86 -11.16 10.85
C THR A 158 -8.07 -10.93 9.38
N VAL A 159 -8.03 -12.01 8.60
CA VAL A 159 -8.49 -12.07 7.21
C VAL A 159 -9.62 -13.10 7.16
N ASP A 160 -10.82 -12.71 6.76
CA ASP A 160 -11.96 -13.62 6.67
C ASP A 160 -12.10 -14.29 5.28
N GLY A 161 -13.07 -15.18 5.14
CA GLY A 161 -13.32 -15.92 3.90
C GLY A 161 -13.69 -15.05 2.69
N ASP A 162 -14.15 -13.81 2.92
CA ASP A 162 -14.43 -12.80 1.90
C ASP A 162 -13.20 -11.90 1.65
N SER A 163 -12.03 -12.27 2.15
CA SER A 163 -10.79 -11.48 2.09
C SER A 163 -10.91 -10.08 2.71
N ASN A 164 -11.88 -9.87 3.64
CA ASN A 164 -11.89 -8.65 4.41
C ASN A 164 -10.79 -8.70 5.46
N ILE A 165 -10.07 -7.60 5.64
CA ILE A 165 -9.07 -7.46 6.69
C ILE A 165 -9.67 -6.62 7.81
N SER A 166 -9.61 -7.12 9.04
CA SER A 166 -10.12 -6.43 10.21
C SER A 166 -9.07 -6.36 11.30
N ILE A 167 -9.02 -5.23 11.99
CA ILE A 167 -8.23 -5.06 13.21
C ILE A 167 -9.21 -4.99 14.36
N PHE A 168 -9.01 -5.88 15.32
CA PHE A 168 -9.78 -5.95 16.56
C PHE A 168 -8.91 -5.61 17.74
N TYR A 169 -9.57 -5.24 18.83
CA TYR A 169 -9.01 -5.10 20.17
C TYR A 169 -9.73 -6.05 21.13
N ASP A 170 -8.97 -6.68 21.98
CA ASP A 170 -9.45 -7.55 23.06
C ASP A 170 -8.87 -7.04 24.38
N PHE A 171 -9.74 -6.49 25.25
CA PHE A 171 -9.31 -5.93 26.50
C PHE A 171 -8.66 -6.96 27.42
N THR A 172 -9.06 -8.23 27.37
CA THR A 172 -8.48 -9.30 28.21
C THR A 172 -7.03 -9.58 27.84
N LYS A 173 -6.67 -9.39 26.57
CA LYS A 173 -5.34 -9.62 26.01
C LYS A 173 -4.43 -8.39 26.02
N ASP A 174 -4.94 -7.24 26.42
CA ASP A 174 -4.13 -6.03 26.57
C ASP A 174 -3.25 -6.15 27.81
N LEU A 175 -1.93 -6.20 27.61
CA LEU A 175 -0.94 -6.40 28.67
C LEU A 175 -0.44 -5.08 29.29
N ARG A 176 -0.95 -3.92 28.84
CA ARG A 176 -0.54 -2.63 29.40
C ARG A 176 -1.00 -2.50 30.87
N GLN A 177 -0.08 -2.12 31.75
CA GLN A 177 -0.38 -1.97 33.18
C GLN A 177 -1.44 -0.91 33.46
N ASN A 178 -1.52 0.12 32.65
CA ASN A 178 -2.45 1.25 32.80
C ASN A 178 -3.71 1.13 31.92
N LYS A 179 -4.01 -0.05 31.35
CA LYS A 179 -5.16 -0.24 30.44
C LYS A 179 -6.49 0.20 31.06
N ASN A 180 -6.70 -0.09 32.37
CA ASN A 180 -7.93 0.27 33.06
C ASN A 180 -8.18 1.78 33.13
N SER A 181 -7.13 2.61 33.11
CA SER A 181 -7.24 4.06 33.17
C SER A 181 -7.26 4.71 31.76
N ILE A 182 -6.71 4.02 30.76
CA ILE A 182 -6.63 4.52 29.38
C ILE A 182 -7.87 4.14 28.58
N VAL A 183 -8.35 2.90 28.72
CA VAL A 183 -9.47 2.38 27.95
C VAL A 183 -10.77 2.67 28.69
N PRO A 184 -11.70 3.47 28.11
CA PRO A 184 -13.01 3.71 28.71
C PRO A 184 -13.79 2.40 28.93
N LYS A 185 -14.61 2.34 30.00
CA LYS A 185 -15.33 1.12 30.37
C LYS A 185 -16.16 0.49 29.26
N GLN A 186 -16.82 1.32 28.44
CA GLN A 186 -17.61 0.86 27.30
C GLN A 186 -16.80 0.24 26.18
N LEU A 187 -15.46 0.39 26.19
CA LEU A 187 -14.53 -0.20 25.24
C LEU A 187 -13.73 -1.36 25.83
N GLN A 188 -13.93 -1.67 27.13
CA GLN A 188 -13.29 -2.80 27.81
C GLN A 188 -14.02 -4.12 27.50
N ILE A 189 -14.09 -4.46 26.22
CA ILE A 189 -14.78 -5.64 25.70
C ILE A 189 -13.85 -6.46 24.82
N ASP A 190 -14.23 -7.69 24.55
CA ASP A 190 -13.54 -8.60 23.65
C ASP A 190 -14.00 -8.34 22.21
N ASN A 191 -13.11 -8.56 21.26
CA ASN A 191 -13.42 -8.48 19.82
C ASN A 191 -13.98 -7.13 19.38
N LEU A 192 -13.55 -6.01 19.97
CA LEU A 192 -13.92 -4.67 19.58
C LEU A 192 -13.32 -4.35 18.20
N LEU A 193 -14.14 -4.15 17.19
CA LEU A 193 -13.69 -3.79 15.84
C LEU A 193 -13.14 -2.36 15.82
N LEU A 194 -11.85 -2.22 15.50
CA LEU A 194 -11.16 -0.93 15.38
C LEU A 194 -11.13 -0.38 13.95
N ALA A 195 -10.88 -1.26 12.98
CA ALA A 195 -10.84 -0.89 11.57
C ALA A 195 -11.17 -2.10 10.68
N ARG A 196 -11.75 -1.84 9.50
CA ARG A 196 -12.02 -2.88 8.49
C ARG A 196 -11.82 -2.36 7.08
N TRP A 197 -11.11 -3.15 6.28
CA TRP A 197 -11.02 -3.03 4.83
C TRP A 197 -11.84 -4.15 4.20
N TYR A 198 -12.76 -3.80 3.29
CA TYR A 198 -13.46 -4.81 2.50
C TYR A 198 -12.55 -5.35 1.38
N GLY A 199 -12.56 -6.67 1.21
CA GLY A 199 -11.83 -7.34 0.13
C GLY A 199 -12.39 -6.98 -1.24
N PHE A 200 -13.71 -7.07 -1.37
CA PHE A 200 -14.46 -6.81 -2.59
C PHE A 200 -15.46 -5.66 -2.44
N GLU A 201 -15.82 -5.03 -3.57
CA GLU A 201 -16.82 -3.96 -3.56
C GLU A 201 -18.18 -4.46 -3.04
N ARG A 202 -18.79 -3.68 -2.16
CA ARG A 202 -20.08 -3.97 -1.55
C ARG A 202 -21.03 -2.81 -1.83
N ASN A 203 -21.93 -3.01 -2.78
CA ASN A 203 -22.97 -2.03 -3.09
C ASN A 203 -23.77 -1.71 -1.83
N ASN A 204 -23.96 -0.41 -1.57
CA ASN A 204 -24.73 0.14 -0.44
C ASN A 204 -24.13 -0.06 0.98
N VAL A 205 -22.97 -0.70 1.12
CA VAL A 205 -22.34 -0.89 2.45
C VAL A 205 -21.19 0.09 2.70
N SER A 206 -20.43 0.44 1.67
CA SER A 206 -19.37 1.44 1.77
C SER A 206 -19.22 2.21 0.47
N LYS A 207 -19.05 3.53 0.60
CA LYS A 207 -18.67 4.42 -0.52
C LYS A 207 -17.16 4.40 -0.79
N LYS A 208 -16.38 3.80 0.09
CA LYS A 208 -14.92 3.72 -0.03
C LYS A 208 -14.54 2.49 -0.83
N THR A 209 -13.62 2.64 -1.76
CA THR A 209 -13.12 1.61 -2.66
C THR A 209 -12.56 0.40 -1.90
N ALA A 210 -12.87 -0.82 -2.33
CA ALA A 210 -12.38 -2.07 -1.77
C ALA A 210 -10.90 -2.33 -2.10
N LEU A 211 -10.29 -3.27 -1.38
CA LEU A 211 -8.87 -3.61 -1.55
C LEU A 211 -8.58 -4.20 -2.93
N GLU A 212 -9.47 -5.07 -3.46
CA GLU A 212 -9.30 -5.62 -4.80
C GLU A 212 -9.11 -4.54 -5.85
N THR A 213 -10.01 -3.54 -5.87
CA THR A 213 -9.91 -2.42 -6.81
C THR A 213 -8.64 -1.61 -6.61
N LYS A 214 -8.21 -1.40 -5.35
CA LYS A 214 -6.98 -0.66 -5.04
C LYS A 214 -5.73 -1.39 -5.52
N VAL A 215 -5.63 -2.70 -5.28
CA VAL A 215 -4.52 -3.54 -5.74
C VAL A 215 -4.51 -3.64 -7.26
N LYS A 216 -5.67 -3.91 -7.87
CA LYS A 216 -5.84 -4.03 -9.31
C LYS A 216 -5.36 -2.77 -10.04
N ASN A 217 -5.78 -1.60 -9.59
CA ASN A 217 -5.44 -0.34 -10.25
C ASN A 217 -3.93 -0.04 -10.20
N LYS A 218 -3.23 -0.50 -9.15
CA LYS A 218 -1.79 -0.22 -9.00
C LYS A 218 -0.88 -1.31 -9.53
N PHE A 219 -1.22 -2.58 -9.34
CA PHE A 219 -0.25 -3.67 -9.49
C PHE A 219 -0.65 -4.75 -10.49
N ASP A 220 -1.93 -4.86 -10.86
CA ASP A 220 -2.44 -5.97 -11.69
C ASP A 220 -2.51 -5.63 -13.18
N HIS A 221 -1.78 -4.61 -13.65
CA HIS A 221 -1.71 -4.25 -15.07
C HIS A 221 -0.43 -4.80 -15.72
N SER A 222 0.66 -4.07 -15.56
CA SER A 222 1.97 -4.41 -16.12
C SER A 222 2.97 -4.84 -15.04
N GLY A 223 2.62 -4.64 -13.77
CA GLY A 223 3.48 -4.91 -12.64
C GLY A 223 4.07 -3.65 -12.01
N TRP A 224 5.30 -3.73 -11.59
CA TRP A 224 5.97 -2.63 -10.91
C TRP A 224 7.44 -2.56 -11.33
N PHE A 225 8.05 -1.41 -11.11
CA PHE A 225 9.51 -1.25 -11.21
C PHE A 225 10.04 -0.46 -10.01
N LYS A 226 11.30 -0.70 -9.68
CA LYS A 226 12.01 0.00 -8.60
C LYS A 226 13.34 0.53 -9.12
N CYS A 227 13.58 1.85 -8.90
CA CYS A 227 14.89 2.45 -9.12
C CYS A 227 15.73 2.28 -7.86
N VAL A 228 16.87 1.59 -7.98
CA VAL A 228 17.73 1.20 -6.86
C VAL A 228 18.90 2.17 -6.74
N MET A 229 19.20 2.57 -5.51
CA MET A 229 20.35 3.41 -5.19
C MET A 229 21.40 2.59 -4.43
N GLU A 230 22.66 2.80 -4.82
CA GLU A 230 23.83 2.36 -4.08
C GLU A 230 24.69 3.58 -3.74
N ASN A 231 25.09 3.71 -2.50
CA ASN A 231 25.85 4.88 -2.00
C ASN A 231 25.22 6.24 -2.35
N GLY A 232 23.88 6.30 -2.37
CA GLY A 232 23.13 7.53 -2.65
C GLY A 232 22.94 7.87 -4.12
N VAL A 233 23.48 7.06 -5.04
CA VAL A 233 23.37 7.23 -6.49
C VAL A 233 22.48 6.15 -7.09
N TYR A 234 21.63 6.48 -8.04
CA TYR A 234 20.84 5.49 -8.77
C TYR A 234 21.72 4.70 -9.74
N THR A 235 21.82 3.39 -9.53
CA THR A 235 22.71 2.51 -10.31
C THR A 235 21.97 1.55 -11.22
N LYS A 236 20.76 1.13 -10.84
CA LYS A 236 19.99 0.13 -11.58
C LYS A 236 18.48 0.29 -11.46
N ILE A 237 17.77 -0.29 -12.40
CA ILE A 237 16.32 -0.43 -12.39
C ILE A 237 15.94 -1.90 -12.43
N VAL A 238 14.98 -2.28 -11.60
CA VAL A 238 14.46 -3.63 -11.54
C VAL A 238 12.96 -3.65 -11.82
N PHE A 239 12.47 -4.75 -12.39
CA PHE A 239 11.06 -4.96 -12.70
C PHE A 239 10.55 -6.21 -12.02
N GLY A 240 9.30 -6.19 -11.59
CA GLY A 240 8.58 -7.32 -11.03
C GLY A 240 7.22 -7.53 -11.69
N LYS A 241 6.70 -8.75 -11.54
CA LYS A 241 5.40 -9.18 -12.10
C LYS A 241 4.23 -8.36 -11.61
N PRO A 242 3.12 -8.37 -12.37
CA PRO A 242 1.82 -7.99 -11.85
C PRO A 242 1.47 -8.80 -10.59
N VAL A 243 0.90 -8.11 -9.60
CA VAL A 243 0.40 -8.72 -8.37
C VAL A 243 -1.11 -8.52 -8.33
N ASN A 244 -1.87 -9.60 -8.52
CA ASN A 244 -3.32 -9.57 -8.40
C ASN A 244 -3.76 -9.60 -6.93
N PHE A 245 -5.04 -9.33 -6.67
CA PHE A 245 -5.56 -9.24 -5.31
C PHE A 245 -5.45 -10.56 -4.53
N LYS A 246 -5.65 -11.72 -5.18
CA LYS A 246 -5.52 -13.03 -4.52
C LYS A 246 -4.10 -13.22 -3.98
N THR A 247 -3.08 -13.01 -4.81
CA THR A 247 -1.68 -13.10 -4.43
C THR A 247 -1.33 -12.07 -3.34
N TRP A 248 -1.87 -10.85 -3.44
CA TRP A 248 -1.66 -9.81 -2.44
C TRP A 248 -2.21 -10.21 -1.06
N ILE A 249 -3.41 -10.81 -0.99
CA ILE A 249 -4.00 -11.34 0.25
C ILE A 249 -3.17 -12.50 0.83
N GLU A 250 -2.66 -13.39 -0.02
CA GLU A 250 -1.77 -14.49 0.40
C GLU A 250 -0.52 -13.92 1.11
N TYR A 251 0.07 -12.86 0.58
CA TYR A 251 1.20 -12.15 1.21
C TYR A 251 0.81 -11.44 2.52
N VAL A 252 -0.43 -10.97 2.66
CA VAL A 252 -0.91 -10.45 3.95
C VAL A 252 -1.06 -11.57 4.97
N ILE A 253 -1.59 -12.72 4.57
CA ILE A 253 -1.77 -13.89 5.44
C ILE A 253 -0.42 -14.44 5.93
N SER A 254 0.60 -14.47 5.07
CA SER A 254 1.97 -14.87 5.44
C SER A 254 2.69 -13.84 6.31
N GLY A 255 2.24 -12.58 6.31
CA GLY A 255 2.90 -11.47 7.02
C GLY A 255 3.99 -10.77 6.20
N ASP A 256 4.18 -11.14 4.93
CA ASP A 256 5.11 -10.48 4.00
C ASP A 256 4.61 -9.09 3.63
N ILE A 257 3.28 -8.91 3.57
CA ILE A 257 2.62 -7.60 3.51
C ILE A 257 1.94 -7.36 4.85
N TYR A 258 2.23 -6.23 5.47
CA TYR A 258 1.68 -5.90 6.78
C TYR A 258 1.17 -4.45 6.85
N PHE A 259 0.26 -4.24 7.77
CA PHE A 259 -0.28 -2.92 8.07
C PHE A 259 0.68 -2.14 8.98
N ASP A 260 1.18 -1.02 8.50
CA ASP A 260 2.07 -0.10 9.23
C ASP A 260 1.46 1.30 9.28
N SER A 261 0.21 1.38 9.59
CA SER A 261 -0.68 2.56 9.64
C SER A 261 -0.02 3.91 9.25
N GLY A 262 0.96 4.39 10.02
CA GLY A 262 1.52 5.73 9.88
C GLY A 262 0.61 6.82 10.46
N MET A 263 -0.49 6.45 11.13
CA MET A 263 -1.45 7.38 11.71
C MET A 263 -0.92 7.93 13.05
N TYR A 264 -0.98 9.26 13.18
CA TYR A 264 -0.61 9.95 14.42
C TYR A 264 -1.46 11.18 14.66
N LYS A 265 -1.47 11.67 15.90
CA LYS A 265 -2.18 12.89 16.29
C LYS A 265 -1.66 14.08 15.47
N GLY A 266 -2.58 14.77 14.77
CA GLY A 266 -2.26 15.89 13.88
C GLY A 266 -2.12 15.54 12.39
N ASN A 267 -2.30 14.26 11.99
CA ASN A 267 -2.46 13.96 10.57
C ASN A 267 -3.70 14.64 9.98
N SER A 268 -3.61 15.12 8.75
CA SER A 268 -4.76 15.68 8.01
C SER A 268 -5.85 14.64 7.73
N ARG A 269 -5.45 13.38 7.55
CA ARG A 269 -6.32 12.22 7.30
C ARG A 269 -5.81 10.96 8.02
N PRO A 270 -6.64 9.92 8.17
CA PRO A 270 -6.17 8.64 8.70
C PRO A 270 -5.27 7.94 7.69
N TYR A 271 -3.95 8.00 7.91
CA TYR A 271 -2.99 7.22 7.13
C TYR A 271 -3.15 5.73 7.41
N SER A 272 -3.07 4.90 6.37
CA SER A 272 -3.31 3.45 6.43
C SER A 272 -2.39 2.73 5.47
N VAL A 273 -1.11 2.78 5.80
CA VAL A 273 -0.04 2.34 4.91
C VAL A 273 0.16 0.83 5.03
N TRP A 274 0.14 0.16 3.89
CA TRP A 274 0.52 -1.24 3.73
C TRP A 274 1.94 -1.34 3.21
N ARG A 275 2.77 -2.15 3.82
CA ARG A 275 4.20 -2.24 3.55
C ARG A 275 4.69 -3.67 3.45
N SER A 276 5.87 -3.82 2.85
CA SER A 276 6.73 -5.00 2.96
C SER A 276 8.15 -4.56 3.25
N ASP A 277 8.92 -5.44 3.85
CA ASP A 277 10.36 -5.23 4.02
C ASP A 277 11.04 -5.26 2.62
N ASN A 278 12.14 -4.54 2.46
CA ASN A 278 12.83 -4.44 1.17
C ASN A 278 13.29 -5.80 0.66
N VAL A 279 13.69 -6.70 1.56
CA VAL A 279 14.09 -8.08 1.22
C VAL A 279 12.95 -8.82 0.50
N PHE A 280 11.71 -8.64 0.94
CA PHE A 280 10.56 -9.24 0.25
C PHE A 280 10.37 -8.67 -1.15
N TRP A 281 10.47 -7.34 -1.32
CA TRP A 281 10.43 -6.72 -2.65
C TRP A 281 11.54 -7.23 -3.58
N ASP A 282 12.73 -7.49 -3.03
CA ASP A 282 13.86 -8.02 -3.81
C ASP A 282 13.61 -9.46 -4.28
N GLN A 283 12.86 -10.26 -3.53
CA GLN A 283 12.41 -11.60 -3.94
C GLN A 283 11.37 -11.58 -5.09
N LEU A 284 10.64 -10.47 -5.25
CA LEU A 284 9.66 -10.31 -6.32
C LEU A 284 10.26 -9.77 -7.62
N VAL A 285 11.57 -9.49 -7.66
CA VAL A 285 12.27 -9.00 -8.86
C VAL A 285 12.39 -10.13 -9.88
N GLU A 286 12.06 -9.83 -11.14
CA GLU A 286 12.22 -10.72 -12.27
C GLU A 286 13.35 -10.33 -13.21
N GLU A 287 13.50 -9.03 -13.41
CA GLU A 287 14.49 -8.51 -14.35
C GLU A 287 15.23 -7.33 -13.72
N GLU A 288 16.53 -7.26 -13.99
CA GLU A 288 17.40 -6.18 -13.54
C GLU A 288 18.20 -5.61 -14.72
N PHE A 289 18.34 -4.29 -14.76
CA PHE A 289 19.11 -3.57 -15.77
C PHE A 289 20.04 -2.56 -15.10
N SER A 290 21.33 -2.67 -15.41
CA SER A 290 22.40 -1.74 -15.03
C SER A 290 23.24 -1.41 -16.26
N LYS A 291 24.00 -0.32 -16.24
CA LYS A 291 25.03 0.00 -17.26
C LYS A 291 26.35 -0.62 -16.87
#